data_c884d28c5741c068410246262ec787b2
#
_entry.id   c884d28c5741c068410246262ec787b2
#
_cell.length_a   1.000
_cell.length_b   1.000
_cell.length_c   1.000
_cell.angle_alpha   90.00
_cell.angle_beta   90.00
_cell.angle_gamma   90.00
#
_symmetry.space_group_name_H-M   'P 1'
#
loop_
_entity.id
_entity.type
_entity.pdbx_description
1 polymer ?
#
loop_
_entity_poly.entity_id
_entity_poly.type
_entity_poly.pdbx_seq_one_letter_code
_entity_poly.pdbx_strand_id
1 'polypeptide(L)'
;MCWLLVTFLCLPLLSWAQSPESNYVVSVRELSIPPKALHNFQKGVELLAKKDTARSLPQFQRAIAEFANFYEAYYKMGVADLNLWRIADAEQAFRKSIDLSGGLYARSLLALGAVLNYQKEFTEAEAVIRKGLDLDPTSWPGHYSLGWSLFGLNRLEEAEKSVREALLLTTDSAQPQLLLADILTREKDYPALVKDLDDYLKHAPDNPTTVRARALRDSAQRALAESNSNTPPAQPKP
;
A
#
# COMPACT_ATOMS: atom_id res chain seq x y z
N MET A 1 45.82 -56.83 -41.27
CA MET A 1 45.77 -55.44 -40.73
C MET A 1 44.44 -54.83 -41.15
N CYS A 2 43.40 -54.96 -40.26
CA CYS A 2 42.07 -54.52 -40.53
C CYS A 2 41.85 -53.19 -39.79
N TRP A 3 41.49 -52.17 -40.52
CA TRP A 3 40.98 -50.92 -39.96
C TRP A 3 39.44 -50.87 -40.07
N LEU A 4 38.77 -51.00 -38.95
CA LEU A 4 37.31 -50.81 -38.81
C LEU A 4 37.03 -49.32 -38.57
N LEU A 5 36.44 -48.69 -39.57
CA LEU A 5 35.82 -47.33 -39.40
C LEU A 5 34.50 -47.49 -38.74
N VAL A 6 34.44 -47.01 -37.50
CA VAL A 6 33.19 -46.85 -36.76
C VAL A 6 32.58 -45.47 -37.11
N THR A 7 31.54 -45.50 -37.92
CA THR A 7 30.71 -44.29 -38.21
C THR A 7 29.80 -44.01 -37.06
N PHE A 8 30.10 -42.92 -36.36
CA PHE A 8 29.20 -42.37 -35.34
C PHE A 8 28.00 -41.72 -36.03
N LEU A 9 26.83 -42.37 -35.95
CA LEU A 9 25.55 -41.76 -36.31
C LEU A 9 25.19 -40.73 -35.24
N CYS A 10 25.30 -39.45 -35.57
CA CYS A 10 24.81 -38.33 -34.79
C CYS A 10 23.30 -38.23 -34.97
N LEU A 11 22.51 -38.77 -34.04
CA LEU A 11 21.08 -38.53 -33.97
C LEU A 11 20.86 -37.12 -33.40
N PRO A 12 20.06 -36.27 -34.06
CA PRO A 12 19.69 -35.02 -33.45
C PRO A 12 18.72 -35.28 -32.28
N LEU A 13 19.18 -34.98 -31.08
CA LEU A 13 18.31 -34.90 -29.92
C LEU A 13 17.27 -33.81 -30.20
N LEU A 14 16.04 -34.22 -30.49
CA LEU A 14 14.86 -33.35 -30.44
C LEU A 14 14.76 -32.79 -29.03
N SER A 15 15.23 -31.57 -28.88
CA SER A 15 14.94 -30.73 -27.74
C SER A 15 13.40 -30.48 -27.71
N TRP A 16 12.72 -31.25 -26.90
CA TRP A 16 11.36 -30.90 -26.50
C TRP A 16 11.48 -29.65 -25.65
N ALA A 17 11.23 -28.51 -26.28
CA ALA A 17 10.96 -27.27 -25.56
C ALA A 17 9.72 -27.52 -24.69
N GLN A 18 9.96 -27.82 -23.42
CA GLN A 18 8.93 -27.73 -22.40
C GLN A 18 8.57 -26.25 -22.33
N SER A 19 7.41 -25.91 -22.90
CA SER A 19 6.70 -24.70 -22.54
C SER A 19 6.59 -24.69 -21.03
N PRO A 20 6.85 -23.57 -20.36
CA PRO A 20 6.55 -23.47 -18.93
C PRO A 20 5.03 -23.60 -18.80
N GLU A 21 4.57 -24.79 -18.45
CA GLU A 21 3.22 -24.96 -17.91
C GLU A 21 3.22 -24.08 -16.67
N SER A 22 2.55 -22.94 -16.77
CA SER A 22 2.24 -22.13 -15.61
C SER A 22 1.39 -23.03 -14.72
N ASN A 23 1.99 -23.56 -13.66
CA ASN A 23 1.28 -24.24 -12.59
C ASN A 23 0.38 -23.21 -11.92
N TYR A 24 -0.75 -22.92 -12.54
CA TYR A 24 -1.85 -22.25 -11.88
C TYR A 24 -2.40 -23.22 -10.85
N VAL A 25 -1.90 -23.12 -9.62
CA VAL A 25 -2.52 -23.76 -8.47
C VAL A 25 -3.84 -22.99 -8.23
N VAL A 26 -4.90 -23.43 -8.89
CA VAL A 26 -6.25 -22.95 -8.61
C VAL A 26 -6.59 -23.41 -7.21
N SER A 27 -6.84 -22.49 -6.30
CA SER A 27 -7.19 -22.84 -4.92
C SER A 27 -8.53 -23.60 -4.93
N VAL A 28 -8.70 -24.59 -4.04
CA VAL A 28 -9.96 -25.34 -3.89
C VAL A 28 -11.15 -24.38 -3.71
N ARG A 29 -10.90 -23.24 -3.13
CA ARG A 29 -11.89 -22.18 -2.95
C ARG A 29 -12.31 -21.51 -4.27
N GLU A 30 -11.36 -21.23 -5.18
CA GLU A 30 -11.68 -20.67 -6.49
C GLU A 30 -12.58 -21.60 -7.30
N LEU A 31 -12.41 -22.92 -7.14
CA LEU A 31 -13.29 -23.93 -7.73
C LEU A 31 -14.72 -23.94 -7.12
N SER A 32 -14.90 -23.40 -5.93
CA SER A 32 -16.21 -23.31 -5.27
C SER A 32 -17.01 -22.05 -5.63
N ILE A 33 -16.41 -21.08 -6.32
CA ILE A 33 -17.10 -19.86 -6.75
C ILE A 33 -17.91 -20.16 -8.02
N PRO A 34 -19.24 -19.93 -8.01
CA PRO A 34 -20.07 -20.15 -9.20
C PRO A 34 -19.55 -19.34 -10.40
N PRO A 35 -19.49 -19.92 -11.62
CA PRO A 35 -18.96 -19.23 -12.80
C PRO A 35 -19.63 -17.88 -13.08
N LYS A 36 -20.93 -17.77 -12.79
CA LYS A 36 -21.68 -16.52 -12.96
C LYS A 36 -21.24 -15.44 -11.96
N ALA A 37 -20.95 -15.83 -10.71
CA ALA A 37 -20.42 -14.92 -9.71
C ALA A 37 -19.03 -14.42 -10.12
N LEU A 38 -18.16 -15.32 -10.57
CA LEU A 38 -16.82 -14.99 -11.04
C LEU A 38 -16.87 -14.07 -12.26
N HIS A 39 -17.73 -14.35 -13.25
CA HIS A 39 -17.91 -13.49 -14.42
C HIS A 39 -18.30 -12.05 -14.04
N ASN A 40 -19.31 -11.91 -13.17
CA ASN A 40 -19.75 -10.60 -12.69
C ASN A 40 -18.63 -9.88 -11.92
N PHE A 41 -17.88 -10.60 -11.07
CA PHE A 41 -16.75 -10.04 -10.35
C PHE A 41 -15.67 -9.53 -11.29
N GLN A 42 -15.24 -10.32 -12.27
CA GLN A 42 -14.23 -9.94 -13.27
C GLN A 42 -14.66 -8.69 -14.06
N LYS A 43 -15.93 -8.65 -14.50
CA LYS A 43 -16.48 -7.48 -15.18
C LYS A 43 -16.49 -6.23 -14.30
N GLY A 44 -16.77 -6.38 -13.00
CA GLY A 44 -16.67 -5.29 -12.02
C GLY A 44 -15.23 -4.78 -11.88
N VAL A 45 -14.26 -5.69 -11.82
CA VAL A 45 -12.82 -5.34 -11.74
C VAL A 45 -12.35 -4.61 -13.00
N GLU A 46 -12.75 -5.06 -14.19
CA GLU A 46 -12.43 -4.38 -15.45
C GLU A 46 -12.99 -2.95 -15.51
N LEU A 47 -14.24 -2.76 -15.09
CA LEU A 47 -14.86 -1.44 -15.05
C LEU A 47 -14.14 -0.52 -14.05
N LEU A 48 -13.78 -1.05 -12.89
CA LEU A 48 -13.03 -0.31 -11.88
C LEU A 48 -11.64 0.12 -12.40
N ALA A 49 -10.95 -0.77 -13.11
CA ALA A 49 -9.66 -0.47 -13.76
C ALA A 49 -9.79 0.61 -14.84
N LYS A 50 -10.93 0.66 -15.55
CA LYS A 50 -11.27 1.72 -16.51
C LYS A 50 -11.77 3.00 -15.85
N LYS A 51 -11.73 3.11 -14.53
CA LYS A 51 -12.26 4.23 -13.73
C LYS A 51 -13.78 4.44 -13.87
N ASP A 52 -14.49 3.43 -14.37
CA ASP A 52 -15.94 3.43 -14.46
C ASP A 52 -16.56 2.83 -13.19
N THR A 53 -16.29 3.51 -12.09
CA THR A 53 -16.64 3.05 -10.75
C THR A 53 -18.15 2.89 -10.58
N ALA A 54 -18.94 3.80 -11.13
CA ALA A 54 -20.40 3.75 -11.01
C ALA A 54 -20.99 2.48 -11.63
N ARG A 55 -20.45 2.00 -12.77
CA ARG A 55 -20.90 0.76 -13.41
C ARG A 55 -20.25 -0.50 -12.80
N SER A 56 -19.18 -0.37 -12.04
CA SER A 56 -18.55 -1.51 -11.36
C SER A 56 -19.38 -2.02 -10.18
N LEU A 57 -20.00 -1.14 -9.39
CA LEU A 57 -20.78 -1.50 -8.20
C LEU A 57 -21.89 -2.54 -8.47
N PRO A 58 -22.80 -2.36 -9.44
CA PRO A 58 -23.84 -3.36 -9.70
C PRO A 58 -23.27 -4.70 -10.17
N GLN A 59 -22.05 -4.75 -10.70
CA GLN A 59 -21.41 -6.03 -11.05
C GLN A 59 -20.95 -6.77 -9.79
N PHE A 60 -20.33 -6.07 -8.82
CA PHE A 60 -19.96 -6.68 -7.55
C PHE A 60 -21.22 -7.13 -6.76
N GLN A 61 -22.27 -6.32 -6.76
CA GLN A 61 -23.54 -6.70 -6.14
C GLN A 61 -24.14 -7.98 -6.76
N ARG A 62 -24.09 -8.13 -8.09
CA ARG A 62 -24.51 -9.36 -8.78
C ARG A 62 -23.62 -10.54 -8.41
N ALA A 63 -22.30 -10.35 -8.33
CA ALA A 63 -21.39 -11.39 -7.90
C ALA A 63 -21.72 -11.89 -6.49
N ILE A 64 -22.01 -10.98 -5.57
CA ILE A 64 -22.40 -11.27 -4.18
C ILE A 64 -23.78 -11.95 -4.13
N ALA A 65 -24.73 -11.54 -4.96
CA ALA A 65 -26.04 -12.18 -5.04
C ALA A 65 -25.96 -13.65 -5.50
N GLU A 66 -25.02 -13.97 -6.40
CA GLU A 66 -24.77 -15.34 -6.86
C GLU A 66 -23.94 -16.16 -5.85
N PHE A 67 -23.08 -15.50 -5.05
CA PHE A 67 -22.22 -16.15 -4.07
C PHE A 67 -22.02 -15.24 -2.85
N ALA A 68 -22.87 -15.41 -1.84
CA ALA A 68 -22.89 -14.53 -0.66
C ALA A 68 -21.58 -14.52 0.16
N ASN A 69 -20.77 -15.60 0.09
CA ASN A 69 -19.50 -15.71 0.80
C ASN A 69 -18.30 -15.18 0.00
N PHE A 70 -18.53 -14.36 -1.03
CA PHE A 70 -17.50 -13.84 -1.92
C PHE A 70 -16.80 -12.60 -1.28
N TYR A 71 -15.92 -12.81 -0.30
CA TYR A 71 -15.28 -11.72 0.44
C TYR A 71 -14.47 -10.77 -0.45
N GLU A 72 -13.85 -11.25 -1.54
CA GLU A 72 -13.14 -10.39 -2.48
C GLU A 72 -14.07 -9.44 -3.23
N ALA A 73 -15.31 -9.88 -3.50
CA ALA A 73 -16.31 -9.02 -4.13
C ALA A 73 -16.76 -7.91 -3.17
N TYR A 74 -16.92 -8.21 -1.87
CA TYR A 74 -17.16 -7.19 -0.85
C TYR A 74 -15.98 -6.22 -0.74
N TYR A 75 -14.73 -6.71 -0.73
CA TYR A 75 -13.55 -5.85 -0.74
C TYR A 75 -13.53 -4.90 -1.95
N LYS A 76 -13.76 -5.42 -3.17
CA LYS A 76 -13.80 -4.61 -4.38
C LYS A 76 -14.97 -3.63 -4.41
N MET A 77 -16.11 -4.01 -3.84
CA MET A 77 -17.25 -3.11 -3.64
C MET A 77 -16.87 -1.95 -2.72
N GLY A 78 -16.23 -2.23 -1.59
CA GLY A 78 -15.73 -1.20 -0.68
C GLY A 78 -14.70 -0.25 -1.33
N VAL A 79 -13.80 -0.77 -2.18
CA VAL A 79 -12.89 0.06 -2.98
C VAL A 79 -13.65 0.97 -3.95
N ALA A 80 -14.71 0.44 -4.59
CA ALA A 80 -15.56 1.22 -5.49
C ALA A 80 -16.32 2.32 -4.72
N ASP A 81 -16.84 2.01 -3.53
CA ASP A 81 -17.53 2.97 -2.67
C ASP A 81 -16.57 4.09 -2.21
N LEU A 82 -15.32 3.77 -1.84
CA LEU A 82 -14.30 4.79 -1.54
C LEU A 82 -14.05 5.74 -2.72
N ASN A 83 -13.95 5.20 -3.93
CA ASN A 83 -13.78 6.02 -5.13
C ASN A 83 -14.98 6.94 -5.41
N LEU A 84 -16.14 6.63 -4.85
CA LEU A 84 -17.35 7.45 -4.92
C LEU A 84 -17.59 8.27 -3.65
N TRP A 85 -16.62 8.34 -2.73
CA TRP A 85 -16.72 9.04 -1.45
C TRP A 85 -17.84 8.53 -0.54
N ARG A 86 -18.27 7.28 -0.70
CA ARG A 86 -19.25 6.60 0.15
C ARG A 86 -18.56 5.90 1.31
N ILE A 87 -18.04 6.69 2.23
CA ILE A 87 -17.13 6.18 3.29
C ILE A 87 -17.81 5.13 4.17
N ALA A 88 -19.06 5.38 4.60
CA ALA A 88 -19.80 4.43 5.45
C ALA A 88 -20.10 3.09 4.73
N ASP A 89 -20.45 3.15 3.44
CA ASP A 89 -20.71 1.94 2.64
C ASP A 89 -19.41 1.14 2.45
N ALA A 90 -18.31 1.83 2.19
CA ALA A 90 -16.99 1.21 2.07
C ALA A 90 -16.56 0.51 3.36
N GLU A 91 -16.75 1.15 4.52
CA GLU A 91 -16.47 0.55 5.82
C GLU A 91 -17.27 -0.73 6.03
N GLN A 92 -18.58 -0.70 5.79
CA GLN A 92 -19.45 -1.88 5.92
C GLN A 92 -18.99 -3.02 4.99
N ALA A 93 -18.64 -2.70 3.75
CA ALA A 93 -18.17 -3.68 2.79
C ALA A 93 -16.83 -4.32 3.23
N PHE A 94 -15.87 -3.54 3.74
CA PHE A 94 -14.61 -4.07 4.25
C PHE A 94 -14.82 -4.92 5.51
N ARG A 95 -15.63 -4.48 6.46
CA ARG A 95 -15.98 -5.28 7.64
C ARG A 95 -16.62 -6.62 7.24
N LYS A 96 -17.55 -6.60 6.27
CA LYS A 96 -18.17 -7.82 5.76
C LYS A 96 -17.16 -8.75 5.08
N SER A 97 -16.22 -8.18 4.32
CA SER A 97 -15.13 -8.96 3.71
C SER A 97 -14.23 -9.60 4.78
N ILE A 98 -13.92 -8.90 5.86
CA ILE A 98 -13.14 -9.41 6.99
C ILE A 98 -13.88 -10.56 7.67
N ASP A 99 -15.16 -10.40 7.99
CA ASP A 99 -15.98 -11.45 8.63
C ASP A 99 -16.00 -12.72 7.79
N LEU A 100 -16.29 -12.60 6.49
CA LEU A 100 -16.40 -13.72 5.57
C LEU A 100 -15.07 -14.43 5.31
N SER A 101 -13.96 -13.72 5.41
CA SER A 101 -12.61 -14.29 5.29
C SER A 101 -12.06 -14.84 6.60
N GLY A 102 -12.81 -14.74 7.71
CA GLY A 102 -12.32 -15.10 9.05
C GLY A 102 -11.15 -14.23 9.52
N GLY A 103 -11.06 -12.99 9.01
CA GLY A 103 -9.96 -12.08 9.32
C GLY A 103 -8.64 -12.38 8.59
N LEU A 104 -8.64 -13.29 7.60
CA LEU A 104 -7.42 -13.74 6.91
C LEU A 104 -7.14 -13.01 5.58
N TYR A 105 -7.93 -12.01 5.22
CA TYR A 105 -7.72 -11.24 3.99
C TYR A 105 -7.10 -9.88 4.31
N ALA A 106 -5.78 -9.81 4.28
CA ALA A 106 -4.98 -8.62 4.64
C ALA A 106 -5.48 -7.33 3.97
N ARG A 107 -5.83 -7.40 2.67
CA ARG A 107 -6.28 -6.23 1.92
C ARG A 107 -7.52 -5.56 2.52
N SER A 108 -8.47 -6.32 3.05
CA SER A 108 -9.66 -5.74 3.69
C SER A 108 -9.35 -5.11 5.04
N LEU A 109 -8.45 -5.72 5.83
CA LEU A 109 -7.97 -5.17 7.10
C LEU A 109 -7.25 -3.83 6.87
N LEU A 110 -6.33 -3.79 5.92
CA LEU A 110 -5.58 -2.56 5.61
C LEU A 110 -6.47 -1.46 5.03
N ALA A 111 -7.44 -1.83 4.18
CA ALA A 111 -8.40 -0.88 3.63
C ALA A 111 -9.36 -0.33 4.70
N LEU A 112 -9.84 -1.17 5.61
CA LEU A 112 -10.63 -0.72 6.76
C LEU A 112 -9.84 0.23 7.63
N GLY A 113 -8.57 -0.08 7.93
CA GLY A 113 -7.71 0.80 8.71
C GLY A 113 -7.51 2.18 8.06
N ALA A 114 -7.40 2.23 6.73
CA ALA A 114 -7.33 3.51 6.01
C ALA A 114 -8.63 4.32 6.12
N VAL A 115 -9.79 3.66 6.09
CA VAL A 115 -11.10 4.30 6.30
C VAL A 115 -11.20 4.85 7.72
N LEU A 116 -10.85 4.06 8.73
CA LEU A 116 -10.87 4.47 10.14
C LEU A 116 -9.93 5.65 10.42
N ASN A 117 -8.75 5.67 9.78
CA ASN A 117 -7.85 6.82 9.83
C ASN A 117 -8.50 8.09 9.27
N TYR A 118 -9.22 7.98 8.15
CA TYR A 118 -9.95 9.10 7.59
C TYR A 118 -11.05 9.61 8.55
N GLN A 119 -11.71 8.70 9.26
CA GLN A 119 -12.70 9.00 10.29
C GLN A 119 -12.07 9.47 11.61
N LYS A 120 -10.74 9.46 11.73
CA LYS A 120 -9.95 9.77 12.93
C LYS A 120 -10.13 8.77 14.08
N GLU A 121 -10.57 7.57 13.78
CA GLU A 121 -10.70 6.46 14.73
C GLU A 121 -9.36 5.73 14.88
N PHE A 122 -8.32 6.48 15.26
CA PHE A 122 -6.92 6.06 15.17
C PHE A 122 -6.60 4.81 16.01
N THR A 123 -7.25 4.62 17.15
CA THR A 123 -7.00 3.44 18.01
C THR A 123 -7.51 2.16 17.35
N GLU A 124 -8.70 2.18 16.77
CA GLU A 124 -9.23 1.03 16.06
C GLU A 124 -8.45 0.81 14.74
N ALA A 125 -8.12 1.89 14.04
CA ALA A 125 -7.30 1.84 12.83
C ALA A 125 -5.96 1.12 13.10
N GLU A 126 -5.22 1.52 14.14
CA GLU A 126 -3.98 0.87 14.52
C GLU A 126 -4.17 -0.64 14.74
N ALA A 127 -5.17 -1.03 15.52
CA ALA A 127 -5.42 -2.43 15.85
C ALA A 127 -5.72 -3.29 14.60
N VAL A 128 -6.51 -2.76 13.68
CA VAL A 128 -6.89 -3.45 12.44
C VAL A 128 -5.72 -3.50 11.45
N ILE A 129 -4.97 -2.41 11.31
CA ILE A 129 -3.81 -2.34 10.42
C ILE A 129 -2.72 -3.30 10.86
N ARG A 130 -2.41 -3.39 12.16
CA ARG A 130 -1.42 -4.34 12.66
C ARG A 130 -1.77 -5.78 12.29
N LYS A 131 -3.03 -6.19 12.45
CA LYS A 131 -3.49 -7.51 11.98
C LYS A 131 -3.32 -7.70 10.47
N GLY A 132 -3.55 -6.64 9.69
CA GLY A 132 -3.32 -6.67 8.25
C GLY A 132 -1.86 -6.83 7.89
N LEU A 133 -0.96 -6.15 8.63
CA LEU A 133 0.50 -6.23 8.45
C LEU A 133 1.08 -7.56 8.94
N ASP A 134 0.48 -8.22 9.94
CA ASP A 134 0.86 -9.58 10.34
C ASP A 134 0.65 -10.58 9.18
N LEU A 135 -0.34 -10.33 8.31
CA LEU A 135 -0.64 -11.15 7.14
C LEU A 135 0.13 -10.72 5.87
N ASP A 136 0.40 -9.43 5.72
CA ASP A 136 1.15 -8.84 4.60
C ASP A 136 2.14 -7.79 5.12
N PRO A 137 3.30 -8.23 5.62
CA PRO A 137 4.32 -7.34 6.21
C PRO A 137 5.02 -6.46 5.17
N THR A 138 4.83 -6.72 3.88
CA THR A 138 5.45 -5.95 2.79
C THR A 138 4.53 -4.88 2.20
N SER A 139 3.37 -4.68 2.80
CA SER A 139 2.40 -3.67 2.35
C SER A 139 2.85 -2.25 2.71
N TRP A 140 3.45 -1.51 1.76
CA TRP A 140 3.76 -0.09 2.00
C TRP A 140 2.53 0.74 2.36
N PRO A 141 1.31 0.52 1.77
CA PRO A 141 0.12 1.25 2.20
C PRO A 141 -0.28 0.92 3.63
N GLY A 142 -0.01 -0.32 4.09
CA GLY A 142 -0.23 -0.74 5.47
C GLY A 142 0.69 0.01 6.44
N HIS A 143 1.98 0.05 6.19
CA HIS A 143 2.95 0.79 7.01
C HIS A 143 2.67 2.30 7.01
N TYR A 144 2.34 2.88 5.85
CA TYR A 144 1.91 4.28 5.76
C TYR A 144 0.66 4.55 6.61
N SER A 145 -0.36 3.69 6.50
CA SER A 145 -1.60 3.83 7.27
C SER A 145 -1.37 3.66 8.78
N LEU A 146 -0.46 2.76 9.19
CA LEU A 146 -0.04 2.61 10.58
C LEU A 146 0.64 3.87 11.09
N GLY A 147 1.57 4.41 10.31
CA GLY A 147 2.23 5.69 10.63
C GLY A 147 1.21 6.83 10.81
N TRP A 148 0.19 6.87 9.96
CA TRP A 148 -0.89 7.87 10.10
C TRP A 148 -1.71 7.68 11.39
N SER A 149 -2.10 6.45 11.73
CA SER A 149 -2.78 6.16 13.00
C SER A 149 -1.96 6.62 14.20
N LEU A 150 -0.67 6.24 14.22
CA LEU A 150 0.26 6.58 15.31
C LEU A 150 0.52 8.08 15.41
N PHE A 151 0.63 8.78 14.28
CA PHE A 151 0.71 10.23 14.23
C PHE A 151 -0.53 10.90 14.81
N GLY A 152 -1.72 10.37 14.48
CA GLY A 152 -3.00 10.82 15.05
C GLY A 152 -3.10 10.59 16.57
N LEU A 153 -2.47 9.51 17.07
CA LEU A 153 -2.36 9.20 18.50
C LEU A 153 -1.22 9.95 19.21
N ASN A 154 -0.48 10.81 18.49
CA ASN A 154 0.69 11.55 18.98
C ASN A 154 1.86 10.65 19.44
N ARG A 155 1.96 9.42 18.90
CA ARG A 155 3.07 8.47 19.12
C ARG A 155 4.10 8.65 17.99
N LEU A 156 4.82 9.79 18.05
CA LEU A 156 5.58 10.30 16.91
C LEU A 156 6.75 9.39 16.51
N GLU A 157 7.54 8.89 17.45
CA GLU A 157 8.68 7.98 17.17
C GLU A 157 8.23 6.68 16.48
N GLU A 158 7.10 6.11 16.91
CA GLU A 158 6.56 4.91 16.28
C GLU A 158 5.94 5.21 14.91
N ALA A 159 5.34 6.39 14.76
CA ALA A 159 4.83 6.88 13.48
C ALA A 159 5.97 7.03 12.47
N GLU A 160 7.07 7.69 12.86
CA GLU A 160 8.27 7.84 12.04
C GLU A 160 8.80 6.49 11.57
N LYS A 161 8.99 5.55 12.50
CA LYS A 161 9.45 4.19 12.16
C LYS A 161 8.56 3.54 11.11
N SER A 162 7.24 3.58 11.31
CA SER A 162 6.28 2.96 10.38
C SER A 162 6.30 3.62 9.01
N VAL A 163 6.42 4.95 8.94
CA VAL A 163 6.50 5.67 7.66
C VAL A 163 7.82 5.39 6.95
N ARG A 164 8.93 5.28 7.67
CA ARG A 164 10.22 4.89 7.07
C ARG A 164 10.18 3.48 6.49
N GLU A 165 9.52 2.52 7.15
CA GLU A 165 9.27 1.19 6.55
C GLU A 165 8.46 1.30 5.25
N ALA A 166 7.41 2.14 5.20
CA ALA A 166 6.68 2.39 3.96
C ALA A 166 7.58 2.93 2.85
N LEU A 167 8.49 3.87 3.17
CA LEU A 167 9.43 4.46 2.21
C LEU A 167 10.47 3.45 1.68
N LEU A 168 10.86 2.46 2.46
CA LEU A 168 11.72 1.37 1.99
C LEU A 168 11.03 0.46 0.99
N LEU A 169 9.70 0.34 1.09
CA LEU A 169 8.88 -0.55 0.25
C LEU A 169 8.30 0.13 -1.00
N THR A 170 8.39 1.45 -1.12
CA THR A 170 7.92 2.19 -2.30
C THR A 170 8.81 3.38 -2.64
N THR A 171 9.06 3.55 -3.95
CA THR A 171 9.77 4.73 -4.48
C THR A 171 8.83 5.71 -5.19
N ASP A 172 7.60 5.28 -5.49
CA ASP A 172 6.71 6.00 -6.42
C ASP A 172 5.63 6.83 -5.72
N SER A 173 5.54 6.73 -4.38
CA SER A 173 4.50 7.43 -3.62
C SER A 173 5.08 8.57 -2.78
N ALA A 174 4.57 9.76 -3.00
CA ALA A 174 4.92 10.94 -2.20
C ALA A 174 4.17 11.00 -0.85
N GLN A 175 3.15 10.16 -0.64
CA GLN A 175 2.32 10.20 0.57
C GLN A 175 3.12 9.88 1.85
N PRO A 176 3.92 8.79 1.90
CA PRO A 176 4.76 8.53 3.07
C PRO A 176 5.75 9.66 3.33
N GLN A 177 6.35 10.26 2.28
CA GLN A 177 7.29 11.35 2.42
C GLN A 177 6.67 12.60 3.07
N LEU A 178 5.45 12.96 2.68
CA LEU A 178 4.75 14.09 3.28
C LEU A 178 4.36 13.81 4.74
N LEU A 179 3.93 12.60 5.05
CA LEU A 179 3.62 12.23 6.42
C LEU A 179 4.86 12.25 7.30
N LEU A 180 6.01 11.78 6.80
CA LEU A 180 7.28 11.88 7.50
C LEU A 180 7.64 13.36 7.78
N ALA A 181 7.47 14.23 6.80
CA ALA A 181 7.70 15.66 6.97
C ALA A 181 6.77 16.28 8.03
N ASP A 182 5.50 15.89 8.07
CA ASP A 182 4.56 16.34 9.09
C ASP A 182 4.96 15.84 10.50
N ILE A 183 5.46 14.59 10.62
CA ILE A 183 5.96 14.01 11.87
C ILE A 183 7.18 14.79 12.36
N LEU A 184 8.23 14.91 11.54
CA LEU A 184 9.47 15.62 11.88
C LEU A 184 9.23 17.10 12.22
N THR A 185 8.26 17.73 11.56
CA THR A 185 7.82 19.10 11.90
C THR A 185 7.24 19.15 13.30
N ARG A 186 6.43 18.16 13.68
CA ARG A 186 5.83 18.10 15.03
C ARG A 186 6.85 17.79 16.11
N GLU A 187 7.86 16.98 15.81
CA GLU A 187 9.00 16.69 16.68
C GLU A 187 9.98 17.87 16.78
N LYS A 188 9.88 18.83 15.85
CA LYS A 188 10.83 19.94 15.67
C LYS A 188 12.23 19.45 15.27
N ASP A 189 12.34 18.26 14.69
CA ASP A 189 13.58 17.77 14.12
C ASP A 189 13.82 18.38 12.72
N TYR A 190 14.10 19.68 12.72
CA TYR A 190 14.32 20.42 11.49
C TYR A 190 15.55 19.94 10.69
N PRO A 191 16.67 19.50 11.32
CA PRO A 191 17.80 18.93 10.60
C PRO A 191 17.42 17.69 9.77
N ALA A 192 16.72 16.72 10.39
CA ALA A 192 16.23 15.54 9.69
C ALA A 192 15.22 15.89 8.59
N LEU A 193 14.28 16.80 8.89
CA LEU A 193 13.28 17.28 7.93
C LEU A 193 13.92 17.88 6.67
N VAL A 194 14.91 18.77 6.82
CA VAL A 194 15.60 19.40 5.69
C VAL A 194 16.31 18.33 4.85
N LYS A 195 17.06 17.43 5.51
CA LYS A 195 17.79 16.36 4.84
C LYS A 195 16.85 15.45 4.03
N ASP A 196 15.78 14.94 4.65
CA ASP A 196 14.86 14.00 4.01
C ASP A 196 14.10 14.65 2.83
N LEU A 197 13.73 15.94 2.97
CA LEU A 197 13.08 16.68 1.89
C LEU A 197 14.05 17.05 0.77
N ASP A 198 15.31 17.40 1.06
CA ASP A 198 16.31 17.63 0.02
C ASP A 198 16.58 16.35 -0.79
N ASP A 199 16.67 15.19 -0.13
CA ASP A 199 16.85 13.91 -0.81
C ASP A 199 15.64 13.55 -1.69
N TYR A 200 14.43 13.74 -1.21
CA TYR A 200 13.21 13.56 -2.00
C TYR A 200 13.17 14.48 -3.23
N LEU A 201 13.45 15.78 -3.03
CA LEU A 201 13.31 16.79 -4.08
C LEU A 201 14.34 16.65 -5.22
N LYS A 202 15.46 15.93 -5.01
CA LYS A 202 16.45 15.63 -6.09
C LYS A 202 15.85 14.83 -7.25
N HIS A 203 14.87 13.98 -6.94
CA HIS A 203 14.32 13.01 -7.91
C HIS A 203 12.82 13.19 -8.15
N ALA A 204 12.16 14.05 -7.36
CA ALA A 204 10.72 14.23 -7.42
C ALA A 204 10.30 15.00 -8.69
N PRO A 205 9.23 14.56 -9.38
CA PRO A 205 8.66 15.28 -10.50
C PRO A 205 8.06 16.61 -10.04
N ASP A 206 7.99 17.60 -10.94
CA ASP A 206 7.37 18.88 -10.61
C ASP A 206 5.83 18.74 -10.57
N ASN A 207 5.26 18.83 -9.38
CA ASN A 207 3.83 18.67 -9.12
C ASN A 207 3.44 19.39 -7.80
N PRO A 208 2.13 19.48 -7.46
CA PRO A 208 1.69 20.15 -6.23
C PRO A 208 2.31 19.59 -4.95
N THR A 209 2.65 18.30 -4.91
CA THR A 209 3.29 17.66 -3.75
C THR A 209 4.71 18.17 -3.53
N THR A 210 5.49 18.33 -4.60
CA THR A 210 6.85 18.89 -4.51
C THR A 210 6.84 20.37 -4.16
N VAL A 211 5.82 21.12 -4.56
CA VAL A 211 5.63 22.51 -4.10
C VAL A 211 5.45 22.55 -2.57
N ARG A 212 4.61 21.67 -2.01
CA ARG A 212 4.45 21.55 -0.55
C ARG A 212 5.75 21.14 0.13
N ALA A 213 6.45 20.15 -0.41
CA ALA A 213 7.73 19.67 0.14
C ALA A 213 8.79 20.79 0.18
N ARG A 214 8.92 21.59 -0.89
CA ARG A 214 9.82 22.77 -0.92
C ARG A 214 9.43 23.78 0.15
N ALA A 215 8.14 24.10 0.29
CA ALA A 215 7.68 25.06 1.29
C ALA A 215 7.98 24.60 2.74
N LEU A 216 7.80 23.31 3.04
CA LEU A 216 8.15 22.72 4.34
C LEU A 216 9.65 22.78 4.59
N ARG A 217 10.49 22.39 3.61
CA ARG A 217 11.94 22.48 3.71
C ARG A 217 12.41 23.90 3.99
N ASP A 218 11.91 24.88 3.21
CA ASP A 218 12.32 26.29 3.35
C ASP A 218 11.88 26.86 4.71
N SER A 219 10.75 26.41 5.24
CA SER A 219 10.31 26.77 6.58
C SER A 219 11.21 26.18 7.67
N ALA A 220 11.61 24.92 7.53
CA ALA A 220 12.51 24.26 8.46
C ALA A 220 13.92 24.91 8.44
N GLN A 221 14.43 25.28 7.27
CA GLN A 221 15.72 25.99 7.14
C GLN A 221 15.68 27.35 7.85
N ARG A 222 14.58 28.11 7.76
CA ARG A 222 14.41 29.37 8.50
C ARG A 222 14.40 29.14 10.01
N ALA A 223 13.67 28.13 10.49
CA ALA A 223 13.61 27.78 11.91
C ALA A 223 15.00 27.41 12.46
N LEU A 224 15.82 26.70 11.69
CA LEU A 224 17.20 26.37 12.02
C LEU A 224 18.07 27.62 12.10
N ALA A 225 17.93 28.54 11.14
CA ALA A 225 18.71 29.79 11.14
C ALA A 225 18.40 30.69 12.36
N GLU A 226 17.10 30.78 12.71
CA GLU A 226 16.64 31.50 13.90
C GLU A 226 17.15 30.88 15.21
N SER A 227 17.13 29.55 15.31
CA SER A 227 17.63 28.82 16.47
C SER A 227 19.15 29.05 16.68
N ASN A 228 19.91 29.06 15.59
CA ASN A 228 21.36 29.29 15.64
C ASN A 228 21.74 30.75 15.98
N SER A 229 20.91 31.73 15.57
CA SER A 229 21.14 33.14 15.87
C SER A 229 20.82 33.48 17.34
N ASN A 230 19.96 32.72 18.00
CA ASN A 230 19.55 32.90 19.40
C ASN A 230 20.45 32.15 20.40
N THR A 231 21.42 31.36 19.94
CA THR A 231 22.39 30.69 20.83
C THR A 231 23.45 31.70 21.28
N PRO A 232 23.56 32.04 22.56
CA PRO A 232 24.57 32.98 23.02
C PRO A 232 25.97 32.41 22.74
N PRO A 233 26.97 33.25 22.38
CA PRO A 233 28.33 32.79 22.13
C PRO A 233 28.86 32.06 23.36
N ALA A 234 29.45 30.90 23.14
CA ALA A 234 30.08 30.10 24.19
C ALA A 234 31.07 30.97 24.98
N GLN A 235 30.80 31.13 26.28
CA GLN A 235 31.76 31.85 27.15
C GLN A 235 33.09 31.09 27.14
N PRO A 236 34.23 31.75 26.92
CA PRO A 236 35.52 31.10 27.01
C PRO A 236 35.70 30.56 28.45
N LYS A 237 36.03 29.28 28.56
CA LYS A 237 36.35 28.66 29.85
C LYS A 237 37.60 29.36 30.42
N PRO A 238 37.58 29.66 31.73
CA PRO A 238 38.73 30.30 32.42
C PRO A 238 39.95 29.40 32.40
#